data_be5b60089efe52bad55356219956348c
#
_entry.id   be5b60089efe52bad55356219956348c
#
_cell.length_a   1.000
_cell.length_b   1.000
_cell.length_c   1.000
_cell.angle_alpha   90.00
_cell.angle_beta   90.00
_cell.angle_gamma   90.00
#
_symmetry.space_group_name_H-M   'P 1'
#
loop_
_entity.id
_entity.type
_entity.pdbx_description
1 polymer ?
#
loop_
_entity_poly.entity_id
_entity_poly.type
_entity_poly.pdbx_seq_one_letter_code
_entity_poly.pdbx_strand_id
1 'polypeptide(L)'
;QLAAEFLGKHIPGNPEIIVQHRPGGGGRKGASFFINKTEPDGMTFGVFPDSLGQIQFTRPKAAKRDAKKFRYIGRFSTANVGFAVRVDKAKSIDEMRSKELVVACTSKNARAAQQAAALHNYAGFNFKLVCGYKGSQATVMASLRGEADLYSQNYASFVSDPADLGDGAMKILIQTGLERDAGMADIPLMQELTD
;
A
#
# COMPACT_ATOMS: atom_id res chain seq x y z
N GLN A 1 6.34 -8.50 -12.43
CA GLN A 1 7.37 -9.03 -13.34
C GLN A 1 7.71 -10.48 -12.98
N LEU A 2 8.15 -10.78 -11.74
CA LEU A 2 8.50 -12.14 -11.31
C LEU A 2 7.43 -13.19 -11.67
N ALA A 3 6.15 -12.90 -11.36
CA ALA A 3 5.06 -13.83 -11.68
C ALA A 3 4.94 -14.09 -13.19
N ALA A 4 5.17 -13.09 -14.02
CA ALA A 4 5.10 -13.25 -15.48
C ALA A 4 6.25 -14.12 -16.02
N GLU A 5 7.42 -14.02 -15.42
CA GLU A 5 8.60 -14.81 -15.78
C GLU A 5 8.40 -16.32 -15.56
N PHE A 6 7.67 -16.69 -14.50
CA PHE A 6 7.47 -18.10 -14.15
C PHE A 6 6.12 -18.64 -14.60
N LEU A 7 5.07 -17.81 -14.62
CA LEU A 7 3.69 -18.27 -14.86
C LEU A 7 3.49 -18.95 -16.20
N GLY A 8 4.13 -18.47 -17.26
CA GLY A 8 4.01 -19.06 -18.60
C GLY A 8 4.38 -20.55 -18.65
N LYS A 9 5.37 -20.97 -17.85
CA LYS A 9 5.83 -22.36 -17.74
C LYS A 9 4.79 -23.31 -17.13
N HIS A 10 3.78 -22.77 -16.45
CA HIS A 10 2.72 -23.53 -15.75
C HIS A 10 1.37 -23.45 -16.49
N ILE A 11 1.33 -22.79 -17.63
CA ILE A 11 0.14 -22.72 -18.48
C ILE A 11 0.32 -23.65 -19.69
N PRO A 12 -0.67 -24.49 -20.04
CA PRO A 12 -0.59 -25.32 -21.24
C PRO A 12 -0.24 -24.51 -22.48
N GLY A 13 0.72 -24.99 -23.25
CA GLY A 13 1.22 -24.30 -24.45
C GLY A 13 2.35 -23.30 -24.17
N ASN A 14 2.79 -23.14 -22.91
CA ASN A 14 3.88 -22.23 -22.50
C ASN A 14 3.76 -20.83 -23.12
N PRO A 15 2.63 -20.12 -22.96
CA PRO A 15 2.43 -18.83 -23.60
C PRO A 15 3.42 -17.78 -23.07
N GLU A 16 3.79 -16.87 -23.95
CA GLU A 16 4.52 -15.67 -23.55
C GLU A 16 3.60 -14.74 -22.75
N ILE A 17 4.10 -14.24 -21.60
CA ILE A 17 3.36 -13.33 -20.74
C ILE A 17 3.84 -11.90 -20.95
N ILE A 18 2.99 -11.07 -21.55
CA ILE A 18 3.27 -9.65 -21.78
C ILE A 18 2.79 -8.81 -20.59
N VAL A 19 3.72 -8.15 -19.89
CA VAL A 19 3.39 -7.29 -18.75
C VAL A 19 3.10 -5.86 -19.20
N GLN A 20 1.90 -5.36 -18.90
CA GLN A 20 1.52 -3.98 -19.17
C GLN A 20 1.30 -3.20 -17.87
N HIS A 21 2.02 -2.10 -17.68
CA HIS A 21 1.84 -1.21 -16.56
C HIS A 21 0.87 -0.07 -16.90
N ARG A 22 -0.17 0.10 -16.08
CA ARG A 22 -1.19 1.17 -16.25
C ARG A 22 -1.33 1.97 -14.96
N PRO A 23 -0.34 2.82 -14.63
CA PRO A 23 -0.32 3.58 -13.38
C PRO A 23 -1.38 4.68 -13.38
N GLY A 24 -1.70 5.16 -12.15
CA GLY A 24 -2.55 6.33 -11.91
C GLY A 24 -3.76 6.07 -11.02
N GLY A 25 -4.10 7.08 -10.21
CA GLY A 25 -5.24 7.06 -9.31
C GLY A 25 -5.22 5.97 -8.24
N GLY A 26 -4.03 5.56 -7.74
CA GLY A 26 -3.90 4.44 -6.81
C GLY A 26 -4.35 3.10 -7.43
N GLY A 27 -3.97 2.84 -8.70
CA GLY A 27 -4.32 1.61 -9.44
C GLY A 27 -5.69 1.65 -10.13
N ARG A 28 -6.49 2.70 -9.91
CA ARG A 28 -7.85 2.81 -10.47
C ARG A 28 -7.91 2.88 -11.99
N LYS A 29 -6.92 3.51 -12.62
CA LYS A 29 -6.85 3.57 -14.09
C LYS A 29 -6.66 2.18 -14.68
N GLY A 30 -5.74 1.38 -14.16
CA GLY A 30 -5.51 0.00 -14.58
C GLY A 30 -6.74 -0.88 -14.39
N ALA A 31 -7.36 -0.81 -13.21
CA ALA A 31 -8.59 -1.57 -12.95
C ALA A 31 -9.76 -1.15 -13.86
N SER A 32 -9.88 0.16 -14.19
CA SER A 32 -10.89 0.66 -15.12
C SER A 32 -10.70 0.13 -16.52
N PHE A 33 -9.46 0.12 -16.97
CA PHE A 33 -9.13 -0.43 -18.26
C PHE A 33 -9.45 -1.93 -18.32
N PHE A 34 -9.02 -2.68 -17.30
CA PHE A 34 -9.26 -4.12 -17.21
C PHE A 34 -10.75 -4.47 -17.31
N ILE A 35 -11.60 -3.78 -16.54
CA ILE A 35 -13.04 -4.08 -16.53
C ILE A 35 -13.74 -3.66 -17.81
N ASN A 36 -13.38 -2.52 -18.40
CA ASN A 36 -14.16 -1.93 -19.47
C ASN A 36 -13.59 -2.14 -20.88
N LYS A 37 -12.35 -2.61 -20.99
CA LYS A 37 -11.61 -2.68 -22.24
C LYS A 37 -10.94 -4.02 -22.49
N THR A 38 -11.02 -4.95 -21.53
CA THR A 38 -10.42 -6.29 -21.67
C THR A 38 -11.53 -7.30 -21.91
N GLU A 39 -11.35 -8.13 -22.92
CA GLU A 39 -12.27 -9.23 -23.20
C GLU A 39 -12.19 -10.28 -22.08
N PRO A 40 -13.32 -10.86 -21.63
CA PRO A 40 -13.35 -11.86 -20.57
C PRO A 40 -13.07 -13.28 -21.09
N ASP A 41 -12.08 -13.42 -21.97
CA ASP A 41 -11.68 -14.65 -22.64
C ASP A 41 -10.67 -15.51 -21.85
N GLY A 42 -10.21 -15.01 -20.71
CA GLY A 42 -9.20 -15.67 -19.89
C GLY A 42 -7.75 -15.41 -20.32
N MET A 43 -7.53 -14.67 -21.41
CA MET A 43 -6.19 -14.36 -21.92
C MET A 43 -5.54 -13.18 -21.19
N THR A 44 -6.30 -12.45 -20.40
CA THR A 44 -5.79 -11.31 -19.64
C THR A 44 -6.16 -11.44 -18.16
N PHE A 45 -5.17 -11.27 -17.28
CA PHE A 45 -5.41 -11.16 -15.85
C PHE A 45 -4.75 -9.91 -15.28
N GLY A 46 -5.23 -9.43 -14.15
CA GLY A 46 -4.76 -8.20 -13.53
C GLY A 46 -4.31 -8.41 -12.10
N VAL A 47 -3.24 -7.70 -11.70
CA VAL A 47 -2.82 -7.57 -10.31
C VAL A 47 -3.15 -6.14 -9.87
N PHE A 48 -4.01 -6.01 -8.86
CA PHE A 48 -4.53 -4.72 -8.42
C PHE A 48 -4.19 -4.47 -6.95
N PRO A 49 -4.09 -3.19 -6.53
CA PRO A 49 -3.95 -2.85 -5.12
C PRO A 49 -5.13 -3.38 -4.29
N ASP A 50 -4.85 -3.83 -3.08
CA ASP A 50 -5.84 -4.27 -2.08
C ASP A 50 -6.89 -3.19 -1.74
N SER A 51 -6.48 -1.93 -1.76
CA SER A 51 -7.37 -0.77 -1.58
C SER A 51 -8.51 -0.69 -2.60
N LEU A 52 -8.44 -1.43 -3.70
CA LEU A 52 -9.48 -1.42 -4.72
C LEU A 52 -10.80 -2.00 -4.21
N GLY A 53 -10.74 -3.06 -3.38
CA GLY A 53 -11.92 -3.63 -2.72
C GLY A 53 -12.46 -2.73 -1.61
N GLN A 54 -11.57 -2.11 -0.83
CA GLN A 54 -11.95 -1.24 0.28
C GLN A 54 -12.71 0.02 -0.16
N ILE A 55 -12.35 0.61 -1.30
CA ILE A 55 -13.02 1.81 -1.85
C ILE A 55 -14.52 1.58 -2.06
N GLN A 56 -14.94 0.37 -2.39
CA GLN A 56 -16.35 0.04 -2.58
C GLN A 56 -17.16 0.24 -1.29
N PHE A 57 -16.57 -0.03 -0.14
CA PHE A 57 -17.20 0.13 1.16
C PHE A 57 -17.02 1.54 1.71
N THR A 58 -15.82 2.10 1.64
CA THR A 58 -15.48 3.40 2.22
C THR A 58 -15.97 4.59 1.37
N ARG A 59 -16.07 4.42 0.05
CA ARG A 59 -16.49 5.46 -0.90
C ARG A 59 -17.29 4.88 -2.07
N PRO A 60 -18.51 4.37 -1.85
CA PRO A 60 -19.28 3.65 -2.86
C PRO A 60 -19.55 4.49 -4.12
N LYS A 61 -19.80 5.81 -3.97
CA LYS A 61 -19.97 6.74 -5.09
C LYS A 61 -18.71 6.88 -5.96
N ALA A 62 -17.52 6.70 -5.40
CA ALA A 62 -16.25 6.79 -6.10
C ALA A 62 -15.78 5.44 -6.68
N ALA A 63 -16.33 4.34 -6.23
CA ALA A 63 -15.93 3.00 -6.62
C ALA A 63 -16.22 2.71 -8.09
N LYS A 64 -17.32 3.23 -8.64
CA LYS A 64 -17.77 3.08 -10.05
C LYS A 64 -17.74 1.64 -10.59
N ARG A 65 -17.57 0.63 -9.73
CA ARG A 65 -17.36 -0.78 -10.05
C ARG A 65 -17.74 -1.67 -8.90
N ASP A 66 -18.17 -2.86 -9.25
CA ASP A 66 -18.43 -3.90 -8.28
C ASP A 66 -17.23 -4.88 -8.27
N ALA A 67 -16.50 -4.91 -7.15
CA ALA A 67 -15.37 -5.83 -6.97
C ALA A 67 -15.81 -7.31 -6.99
N LYS A 68 -17.09 -7.60 -6.74
CA LYS A 68 -17.65 -8.95 -6.82
C LYS A 68 -17.70 -9.50 -8.26
N LYS A 69 -17.64 -8.61 -9.25
CA LYS A 69 -17.62 -9.00 -10.67
C LYS A 69 -16.26 -9.52 -11.15
N PHE A 70 -15.20 -9.36 -10.35
CA PHE A 70 -13.92 -9.98 -10.67
C PHE A 70 -13.95 -11.47 -10.41
N ARG A 71 -13.40 -12.25 -11.33
CA ARG A 71 -13.07 -13.65 -11.10
C ARG A 71 -11.69 -13.69 -10.43
N TYR A 72 -11.67 -13.90 -9.13
CA TYR A 72 -10.42 -14.01 -8.37
C TYR A 72 -9.78 -15.38 -8.63
N ILE A 73 -8.51 -15.37 -9.05
CA ILE A 73 -7.74 -16.58 -9.37
C ILE A 73 -6.93 -17.03 -8.17
N GLY A 74 -6.38 -16.05 -7.40
CA GLY A 74 -5.54 -16.34 -6.27
C GLY A 74 -4.92 -15.08 -5.66
N ARG A 75 -4.02 -15.30 -4.72
CA ARG A 75 -3.27 -14.29 -4.01
C ARG A 75 -1.81 -14.69 -3.95
N PHE A 76 -0.89 -13.80 -4.31
CA PHE A 76 0.54 -14.09 -4.30
C PHE A 76 1.12 -14.15 -2.87
N SER A 77 0.68 -13.25 -2.00
CA SER A 77 1.15 -13.20 -0.61
C SER A 77 0.16 -12.48 0.29
N THR A 78 0.28 -12.68 1.60
CA THR A 78 -0.14 -11.75 2.64
C THR A 78 1.09 -11.02 3.11
N ALA A 79 1.04 -9.70 3.14
CA ALA A 79 2.14 -8.92 3.70
C ALA A 79 1.54 -7.83 4.59
N ASN A 80 2.08 -7.72 5.80
CA ASN A 80 1.80 -6.58 6.65
C ASN A 80 2.42 -5.33 6.02
N VAL A 81 1.89 -4.19 6.36
CA VAL A 81 2.39 -2.89 5.97
C VAL A 81 3.00 -2.22 7.19
N GLY A 82 4.19 -1.68 7.03
CA GLY A 82 4.83 -0.85 8.03
C GLY A 82 4.62 0.63 7.74
N PHE A 83 4.40 1.43 8.79
CA PHE A 83 4.54 2.87 8.76
C PHE A 83 5.92 3.23 9.27
N ALA A 84 6.78 3.71 8.38
CA ALA A 84 8.10 4.20 8.69
C ALA A 84 8.04 5.70 8.95
N VAL A 85 8.52 6.12 10.11
CA VAL A 85 8.52 7.50 10.61
C VAL A 85 9.95 7.97 10.78
N ARG A 86 10.22 9.21 10.45
CA ARG A 86 11.52 9.84 10.69
C ARG A 86 11.83 9.88 12.19
N VAL A 87 13.01 9.41 12.57
CA VAL A 87 13.41 9.33 14.00
C VAL A 87 13.64 10.71 14.63
N ASP A 88 13.89 11.76 13.84
CA ASP A 88 13.97 13.15 14.30
C ASP A 88 12.57 13.77 14.55
N LYS A 89 11.51 13.12 14.09
CA LYS A 89 10.13 13.55 14.27
C LYS A 89 9.45 12.80 15.41
N ALA A 90 9.51 11.46 15.41
CA ALA A 90 8.94 10.66 16.48
C ALA A 90 9.70 9.32 16.62
N LYS A 91 9.88 8.89 17.88
CA LYS A 91 10.52 7.62 18.23
C LYS A 91 9.56 6.62 18.89
N SER A 92 8.36 7.06 19.23
CA SER A 92 7.31 6.27 19.87
C SER A 92 5.93 6.65 19.36
N ILE A 93 4.93 5.81 19.66
CA ILE A 93 3.51 6.07 19.38
C ILE A 93 3.03 7.36 20.04
N ASP A 94 3.40 7.59 21.30
CA ASP A 94 2.99 8.78 22.05
C ASP A 94 3.56 10.06 21.44
N GLU A 95 4.81 10.02 20.99
CA GLU A 95 5.40 11.14 20.26
C GLU A 95 4.69 11.38 18.91
N MET A 96 4.27 10.32 18.21
CA MET A 96 3.50 10.46 16.97
C MET A 96 2.13 11.10 17.22
N ARG A 97 1.46 10.76 18.33
CA ARG A 97 0.17 11.34 18.71
C ARG A 97 0.27 12.81 19.13
N SER A 98 1.39 13.20 19.75
CA SER A 98 1.59 14.55 20.28
C SER A 98 1.91 15.61 19.22
N LYS A 99 2.14 15.23 17.96
CA LYS A 99 2.61 16.11 16.89
C LYS A 99 1.75 15.98 15.64
N GLU A 100 1.65 17.06 14.85
CA GLU A 100 1.20 16.95 13.47
C GLU A 100 2.33 16.34 12.62
N LEU A 101 2.06 15.24 11.93
CA LEU A 101 3.02 14.57 11.07
C LEU A 101 2.51 14.50 9.63
N VAL A 102 3.41 14.77 8.68
CA VAL A 102 3.11 14.77 7.25
C VAL A 102 3.28 13.37 6.67
N VAL A 103 2.20 12.81 6.13
CA VAL A 103 2.17 11.48 5.49
C VAL A 103 2.32 11.61 3.98
N ALA A 104 3.37 11.03 3.42
CA ALA A 104 3.51 10.92 1.97
C ALA A 104 2.57 9.85 1.39
N CYS A 105 1.82 10.17 0.34
CA CYS A 105 0.90 9.24 -0.32
C CYS A 105 0.84 9.41 -1.83
N THR A 106 0.58 8.34 -2.54
CA THR A 106 0.44 8.36 -4.00
C THR A 106 -0.90 8.94 -4.44
N SER A 107 -1.95 8.77 -3.65
CA SER A 107 -3.27 9.38 -3.85
C SER A 107 -4.09 9.32 -2.56
N LYS A 108 -5.13 10.16 -2.46
CA LYS A 108 -6.09 10.14 -1.34
C LYS A 108 -6.88 8.80 -1.22
N ASN A 109 -6.84 7.97 -2.25
CA ASN A 109 -7.47 6.65 -2.26
C ASN A 109 -6.45 5.50 -2.11
N ALA A 110 -5.16 5.81 -1.98
CA ALA A 110 -4.14 4.81 -1.70
C ALA A 110 -4.27 4.28 -0.28
N ARG A 111 -3.81 3.06 -0.05
CA ARG A 111 -3.83 2.41 1.26
C ARG A 111 -3.23 3.28 2.36
N ALA A 112 -2.04 3.86 2.13
CA ALA A 112 -1.38 4.76 3.08
C ALA A 112 -2.31 5.90 3.57
N ALA A 113 -3.02 6.56 2.64
CA ALA A 113 -3.93 7.65 2.98
C ALA A 113 -5.16 7.16 3.75
N GLN A 114 -5.69 5.99 3.40
CA GLN A 114 -6.85 5.41 4.11
C GLN A 114 -6.49 4.97 5.53
N GLN A 115 -5.34 4.34 5.69
CA GLN A 115 -4.83 3.91 7.00
C GLN A 115 -4.48 5.11 7.88
N ALA A 116 -3.84 6.14 7.34
CA ALA A 116 -3.57 7.38 8.06
C ALA A 116 -4.89 8.09 8.49
N ALA A 117 -5.91 8.09 7.63
CA ALA A 117 -7.22 8.63 7.98
C ALA A 117 -7.91 7.80 9.08
N ALA A 118 -7.76 6.48 9.08
CA ALA A 118 -8.28 5.64 10.14
C ALA A 118 -7.58 5.89 11.48
N LEU A 119 -6.26 5.97 11.48
CA LEU A 119 -5.47 6.32 12.67
C LEU A 119 -5.82 7.73 13.20
N HIS A 120 -6.05 8.69 12.30
CA HIS A 120 -6.49 10.03 12.69
C HIS A 120 -7.88 10.01 13.36
N ASN A 121 -8.84 9.28 12.76
CA ASN A 121 -10.22 9.31 13.23
C ASN A 121 -10.47 8.45 14.47
N TYR A 122 -9.71 7.38 14.67
CA TYR A 122 -10.01 6.34 15.67
C TYR A 122 -8.88 6.10 16.68
N ALA A 123 -7.69 6.65 16.46
CA ALA A 123 -6.53 6.40 17.33
C ALA A 123 -5.80 7.67 17.78
N GLY A 124 -6.39 8.85 17.59
CA GLY A 124 -5.90 10.12 18.10
C GLY A 124 -4.63 10.66 17.44
N PHE A 125 -4.27 10.18 16.25
CA PHE A 125 -3.12 10.71 15.50
C PHE A 125 -3.49 11.98 14.74
N ASN A 126 -2.58 12.94 14.68
CA ASN A 126 -2.76 14.15 13.89
C ASN A 126 -1.91 14.08 12.60
N PHE A 127 -2.51 13.59 11.52
CA PHE A 127 -1.83 13.39 10.24
C PHE A 127 -2.31 14.36 9.16
N LYS A 128 -1.34 15.01 8.50
CA LYS A 128 -1.54 15.81 7.30
C LYS A 128 -1.12 15.01 6.06
N LEU A 129 -2.05 14.79 5.13
CA LEU A 129 -1.78 14.01 3.92
C LEU A 129 -1.21 14.88 2.80
N VAL A 130 -0.02 14.54 2.29
CA VAL A 130 0.55 15.08 1.06
C VAL A 130 0.58 13.97 0.01
N CYS A 131 -0.35 14.05 -0.93
CA CYS A 131 -0.55 13.02 -1.95
C CYS A 131 -0.27 13.55 -3.35
N GLY A 132 0.10 12.63 -4.25
CA GLY A 132 0.41 12.94 -5.66
C GLY A 132 1.75 12.35 -6.11
N TYR A 133 2.47 11.72 -5.21
CA TYR A 133 3.73 11.06 -5.53
C TYR A 133 3.55 9.94 -6.56
N LYS A 134 4.48 9.84 -7.50
CA LYS A 134 4.44 8.86 -8.61
C LYS A 134 5.01 7.50 -8.17
N GLY A 135 4.27 6.78 -7.31
CA GLY A 135 4.67 5.46 -6.83
C GLY A 135 5.25 5.47 -5.40
N SER A 136 5.43 4.27 -4.84
CA SER A 136 5.88 4.09 -3.46
C SER A 136 7.30 4.63 -3.26
N GLN A 137 8.22 4.38 -4.21
CA GLN A 137 9.59 4.85 -4.10
C GLN A 137 9.69 6.38 -4.01
N ALA A 138 8.79 7.10 -4.69
CA ALA A 138 8.74 8.56 -4.57
C ALA A 138 8.29 9.02 -3.16
N THR A 139 7.44 8.24 -2.47
CA THR A 139 7.05 8.54 -1.07
C THR A 139 8.18 8.27 -0.10
N VAL A 140 8.96 7.20 -0.31
CA VAL A 140 10.19 6.90 0.44
C VAL A 140 11.17 8.06 0.34
N MET A 141 11.52 8.42 -0.89
CA MET A 141 12.49 9.50 -1.16
C MET A 141 12.04 10.85 -0.60
N ALA A 142 10.74 11.17 -0.68
CA ALA A 142 10.20 12.39 -0.07
C ALA A 142 10.40 12.41 1.44
N SER A 143 10.18 11.28 2.12
CA SER A 143 10.37 11.17 3.56
C SER A 143 11.85 11.22 3.95
N LEU A 144 12.73 10.53 3.21
CA LEU A 144 14.18 10.58 3.46
C LEU A 144 14.75 12.01 3.26
N ARG A 145 14.20 12.78 2.32
CA ARG A 145 14.60 14.19 2.09
C ARG A 145 13.97 15.18 3.04
N GLY A 146 13.04 14.76 3.90
CA GLY A 146 12.36 15.64 4.84
C GLY A 146 11.17 16.42 4.26
N GLU A 147 10.71 16.08 3.06
CA GLU A 147 9.49 16.63 2.45
C GLU A 147 8.22 16.07 3.12
N ALA A 148 8.32 14.89 3.72
CA ALA A 148 7.31 14.26 4.54
C ALA A 148 7.95 13.63 5.77
N ASP A 149 7.14 13.34 6.81
CA ASP A 149 7.62 12.79 8.06
C ASP A 149 7.48 11.26 8.12
N LEU A 150 6.55 10.71 7.36
CA LEU A 150 6.31 9.26 7.31
C LEU A 150 5.73 8.81 5.97
N TYR A 151 5.94 7.54 5.69
CA TYR A 151 5.35 6.82 4.57
C TYR A 151 4.97 5.39 4.98
N SER A 152 4.23 4.69 4.16
CA SER A 152 3.93 3.27 4.39
C SER A 152 4.17 2.43 3.15
N GLN A 153 4.70 1.23 3.37
CA GLN A 153 4.86 0.21 2.33
C GLN A 153 4.78 -1.21 2.91
N ASN A 154 4.73 -2.22 2.04
CA ASN A 154 4.76 -3.61 2.47
C ASN A 154 6.03 -3.91 3.24
N TYR A 155 5.93 -4.70 4.31
CA TYR A 155 7.10 -5.09 5.12
C TYR A 155 8.18 -5.78 4.28
N ALA A 156 7.78 -6.64 3.35
CA ALA A 156 8.71 -7.28 2.42
C ALA A 156 9.57 -6.28 1.63
N SER A 157 9.09 -5.07 1.36
CA SER A 157 9.89 -4.04 0.68
C SER A 157 11.00 -3.50 1.58
N PHE A 158 10.74 -3.30 2.87
CA PHE A 158 11.77 -2.89 3.83
C PHE A 158 12.86 -3.96 4.02
N VAL A 159 12.47 -5.24 3.92
CA VAL A 159 13.43 -6.35 4.02
C VAL A 159 14.27 -6.47 2.75
N SER A 160 13.66 -6.30 1.58
CA SER A 160 14.36 -6.41 0.29
C SER A 160 15.23 -5.20 -0.04
N ASP A 161 14.88 -4.03 0.46
CA ASP A 161 15.63 -2.80 0.28
C ASP A 161 15.73 -2.03 1.62
N PRO A 162 16.68 -2.40 2.50
CA PRO A 162 16.88 -1.72 3.78
C PRO A 162 17.25 -0.24 3.64
N ALA A 163 17.77 0.19 2.49
CA ALA A 163 18.05 1.60 2.20
C ALA A 163 16.79 2.48 2.24
N ASP A 164 15.60 1.89 2.08
CA ASP A 164 14.33 2.58 2.29
C ASP A 164 14.15 3.10 3.73
N LEU A 165 14.88 2.56 4.70
CA LEU A 165 14.92 3.07 6.08
C LEU A 165 16.03 4.12 6.32
N GLY A 166 16.84 4.45 5.29
CA GLY A 166 17.82 5.54 5.32
C GLY A 166 18.85 5.39 6.43
N ASP A 167 19.48 4.21 6.57
CA ASP A 167 20.50 3.92 7.57
C ASP A 167 20.09 4.31 9.00
N GLY A 168 18.83 4.06 9.35
CA GLY A 168 18.26 4.37 10.66
C GLY A 168 17.62 5.77 10.79
N ALA A 169 17.55 6.54 9.72
CA ALA A 169 16.81 7.81 9.71
C ALA A 169 15.29 7.61 9.84
N MET A 170 14.80 6.43 9.45
CA MET A 170 13.41 6.03 9.56
C MET A 170 13.26 4.80 10.46
N LYS A 171 12.16 4.74 11.20
CA LYS A 171 11.81 3.60 12.06
C LYS A 171 10.36 3.20 11.83
N ILE A 172 10.10 1.89 11.69
CA ILE A 172 8.74 1.37 11.63
C ILE A 172 8.17 1.41 13.05
N LEU A 173 7.06 2.11 13.26
CA LEU A 173 6.39 2.25 14.55
C LEU A 173 4.99 1.65 14.61
N ILE A 174 4.34 1.46 13.46
CA ILE A 174 3.00 0.88 13.35
C ILE A 174 3.02 -0.16 12.23
N GLN A 175 2.36 -1.28 12.44
CA GLN A 175 2.09 -2.22 11.38
C GLN A 175 0.58 -2.41 11.17
N THR A 176 0.19 -2.82 9.95
CA THR A 176 -1.19 -3.18 9.63
C THR A 176 -1.24 -4.56 9.02
N GLY A 177 -2.10 -5.38 9.51
CA GLY A 177 -2.30 -6.77 9.15
C GLY A 177 -3.41 -7.38 10.00
N LEU A 178 -3.70 -8.66 9.79
CA LEU A 178 -4.62 -9.41 10.66
C LEU A 178 -3.92 -9.83 11.96
N GLU A 179 -2.63 -10.16 11.84
CA GLU A 179 -1.76 -10.58 12.94
C GLU A 179 -0.44 -9.85 12.80
N ARG A 180 0.35 -9.78 13.90
CA ARG A 180 1.69 -9.20 13.84
C ARG A 180 2.59 -10.06 12.96
N ASP A 181 3.38 -9.41 12.12
CA ASP A 181 4.42 -10.09 11.35
C ASP A 181 5.56 -10.50 12.28
N ALA A 182 6.09 -11.71 12.10
CA ALA A 182 7.17 -12.23 12.94
C ALA A 182 8.44 -11.35 12.91
N GLY A 183 8.71 -10.69 11.79
CA GLY A 183 9.81 -9.75 11.66
C GLY A 183 9.52 -8.37 12.27
N MET A 184 8.30 -8.13 12.72
CA MET A 184 7.84 -6.90 13.39
C MET A 184 7.06 -7.20 14.68
N ALA A 185 7.41 -8.26 15.39
CA ALA A 185 6.67 -8.76 16.55
C ALA A 185 6.45 -7.72 17.66
N ASP A 186 7.42 -6.83 17.86
CA ASP A 186 7.36 -5.77 18.88
C ASP A 186 6.61 -4.51 18.41
N ILE A 187 6.23 -4.43 17.12
CA ILE A 187 5.54 -3.27 16.57
C ILE A 187 4.03 -3.50 16.67
N PRO A 188 3.27 -2.56 17.26
CA PRO A 188 1.83 -2.72 17.42
C PRO A 188 1.09 -2.72 16.08
N LEU A 189 0.02 -3.51 16.02
CA LEU A 189 -0.96 -3.43 14.94
C LEU A 189 -1.78 -2.14 15.06
N MET A 190 -2.21 -1.62 13.92
CA MET A 190 -3.04 -0.41 13.87
C MET A 190 -4.32 -0.55 14.73
N GLN A 191 -4.97 -1.72 14.74
CA GLN A 191 -6.16 -2.00 15.53
C GLN A 191 -5.91 -2.11 17.04
N GLU A 192 -4.67 -2.30 17.46
CA GLU A 192 -4.29 -2.29 18.89
C GLU A 192 -4.12 -0.87 19.43
N LEU A 193 -4.14 0.13 18.55
CA LEU A 193 -3.98 1.55 18.88
C LEU A 193 -5.31 2.30 18.94
N THR A 194 -6.41 1.64 18.55
CA THR A 194 -7.76 2.19 18.65
C THR A 194 -8.39 1.76 19.95
N ASP A 195 -9.04 2.69 20.64
CA ASP A 195 -9.86 2.42 21.82
C ASP A 195 -11.17 1.72 21.45
#